data_41cf81ba91d03e32c09d6045542309f6
#
_entry.id   41cf81ba91d03e32c09d6045542309f6
#
_cell.length_a   1.000
_cell.length_b   1.000
_cell.length_c   1.000
_cell.angle_alpha   90.00
_cell.angle_beta   90.00
_cell.angle_gamma   90.00
#
_symmetry.space_group_name_H-M   'P 1'
#
loop_
_entity.id
_entity.type
_entity.pdbx_description
1 polymer ?
#
loop_
_entity_poly.entity_id
_entity_poly.type
_entity_poly.pdbx_seq_one_letter_code
_entity_poly.pdbx_strand_id
1 'polypeptide(L)'
;MRLRVRTADGAQSIVNVDDACTVSALKRAIHDSTGIDAREQRWRIGFPARVVDVADDDASCVSLGVQSGETIAVTRDETRGATTVDARAAKASGTSTFAAMAEMDEDEAFARALALSMGDDATTSTTTLSAQKGGAMRLEDMFVVRRVIESDNSCLFNAVAYAAEKSLREATRLRKVIVDAIRAEPATFDAAFLGKPPSEYTEWISRPNSWGGQVELYILSKHYGVEIAAYDIQTERCDVYGEDQGHPDRIMVIYDGLHYDALVLNPSSIGADASLDVTRVPPAAVLEKIPAFIRAQHDAKSFTDTANFTLRCLVCQRGLVGQSEAVKHAKETGHANFGEY
;
A
#
# COMPACT_ATOMS: atom_id res chain seq x y z
N MET A 1 -12.55 18.21 2.35
CA MET A 1 -11.50 17.17 2.19
C MET A 1 -11.37 16.37 3.47
N ARG A 2 -11.20 15.05 3.35
CA ARG A 2 -10.84 14.16 4.45
C ARG A 2 -9.38 13.74 4.24
N LEU A 3 -8.50 14.02 5.19
CA LEU A 3 -7.06 13.80 5.08
C LEU A 3 -6.59 12.90 6.21
N ARG A 4 -5.63 12.04 5.92
CA ARG A 4 -4.93 11.25 6.93
C ARG A 4 -3.64 11.99 7.30
N VAL A 5 -3.47 12.31 8.57
CA VAL A 5 -2.24 12.92 9.09
C VAL A 5 -1.43 11.86 9.81
N ARG A 6 -0.16 11.76 9.51
CA ARG A 6 0.78 10.83 10.12
C ARG A 6 1.94 11.61 10.73
N THR A 7 2.25 11.35 11.99
CA THR A 7 3.34 11.99 12.73
C THR A 7 4.60 11.13 12.78
N ALA A 8 5.73 11.73 13.16
CA ALA A 8 7.03 11.05 13.20
C ALA A 8 7.12 9.88 14.19
N ASP A 9 6.25 9.86 15.20
CA ASP A 9 6.09 8.77 16.16
C ASP A 9 5.19 7.64 15.67
N GLY A 10 4.69 7.74 14.42
CA GLY A 10 3.83 6.76 13.79
C GLY A 10 2.34 6.92 14.11
N ALA A 11 1.95 7.90 14.96
CA ALA A 11 0.54 8.14 15.24
C ALA A 11 -0.20 8.63 13.98
N GLN A 12 -1.44 8.18 13.81
CA GLN A 12 -2.30 8.54 12.68
C GLN A 12 -3.58 9.21 13.18
N SER A 13 -3.98 10.27 12.52
CA SER A 13 -5.23 11.00 12.79
C SER A 13 -5.95 11.29 11.47
N ILE A 14 -7.27 11.41 11.54
CA ILE A 14 -8.08 11.86 10.42
C ILE A 14 -8.47 13.31 10.67
N VAL A 15 -8.12 14.17 9.72
CA VAL A 15 -8.44 15.59 9.75
C VAL A 15 -9.45 15.87 8.64
N ASN A 16 -10.58 16.52 9.02
CA ASN A 16 -11.59 16.94 8.07
C ASN A 16 -11.54 18.47 7.95
N VAL A 17 -11.34 18.97 6.73
CA VAL A 17 -11.30 20.40 6.41
C VAL A 17 -12.15 20.70 5.19
N ASP A 18 -12.47 21.97 4.98
CA ASP A 18 -13.16 22.42 3.78
C ASP A 18 -12.29 22.17 2.52
N ASP A 19 -12.92 21.89 1.38
CA ASP A 19 -12.20 21.65 0.12
C ASP A 19 -11.47 22.93 -0.37
N ALA A 20 -11.90 24.11 0.04
CA ALA A 20 -11.27 25.38 -0.25
C ALA A 20 -10.37 25.89 0.90
N CYS A 21 -9.93 25.01 1.82
CA CYS A 21 -9.15 25.44 2.98
C CYS A 21 -7.79 26.03 2.59
N THR A 22 -7.34 26.99 3.42
CA THR A 22 -5.98 27.55 3.34
C THR A 22 -5.00 26.73 4.15
N VAL A 23 -3.70 26.91 3.89
CA VAL A 23 -2.60 26.30 4.64
C VAL A 23 -2.74 26.60 6.15
N SER A 24 -3.09 27.81 6.54
CA SER A 24 -3.27 28.17 7.96
C SER A 24 -4.43 27.42 8.61
N ALA A 25 -5.51 27.19 7.89
CA ALA A 25 -6.66 26.41 8.39
C ALA A 25 -6.27 24.93 8.60
N LEU A 26 -5.55 24.35 7.65
CA LEU A 26 -5.09 22.96 7.74
C LEU A 26 -4.00 22.80 8.82
N LYS A 27 -3.07 23.74 8.97
CA LYS A 27 -2.09 23.75 10.08
C LYS A 27 -2.77 23.72 11.46
N ARG A 28 -3.83 24.50 11.64
CA ARG A 28 -4.60 24.49 12.91
C ARG A 28 -5.27 23.14 13.14
N ALA A 29 -5.92 22.60 12.13
CA ALA A 29 -6.58 21.30 12.23
C ALA A 29 -5.58 20.17 12.54
N ILE A 30 -4.37 20.23 11.98
CA ILE A 30 -3.27 19.32 12.29
C ILE A 30 -2.78 19.54 13.73
N HIS A 31 -2.60 20.80 14.17
CA HIS A 31 -2.24 21.09 15.56
C HIS A 31 -3.25 20.50 16.55
N ASP A 32 -4.53 20.70 16.30
CA ASP A 32 -5.61 20.23 17.17
C ASP A 32 -5.64 18.68 17.27
N SER A 33 -5.22 17.99 16.20
CA SER A 33 -5.24 16.53 16.14
C SER A 33 -3.93 15.86 16.59
N THR A 34 -2.79 16.55 16.51
CA THR A 34 -1.45 15.97 16.73
C THR A 34 -0.65 16.65 17.86
N GLY A 35 -1.06 17.85 18.29
CA GLY A 35 -0.31 18.68 19.25
C GLY A 35 0.97 19.30 18.69
N ILE A 36 1.26 19.19 17.39
CA ILE A 36 2.41 19.83 16.76
C ILE A 36 2.06 21.28 16.46
N ASP A 37 2.83 22.23 17.02
CA ASP A 37 2.59 23.67 16.80
C ASP A 37 2.57 24.01 15.30
N ALA A 38 1.60 24.83 14.89
CA ALA A 38 1.41 25.22 13.49
C ALA A 38 2.65 25.83 12.83
N ARG A 39 3.54 26.47 13.63
CA ARG A 39 4.78 27.10 13.18
C ARG A 39 5.95 26.12 13.05
N GLU A 40 5.83 24.98 13.69
CA GLU A 40 6.86 23.91 13.71
C GLU A 40 6.53 22.77 12.75
N GLN A 41 5.41 22.86 12.02
CA GLN A 41 4.99 21.81 11.12
C GLN A 41 5.80 21.85 9.82
N ARG A 42 6.34 20.70 9.44
CA ARG A 42 6.90 20.43 8.12
C ARG A 42 6.09 19.31 7.49
N TRP A 43 5.55 19.55 6.32
CA TRP A 43 4.67 18.61 5.63
C TRP A 43 5.38 17.90 4.49
N ARG A 44 5.07 16.61 4.37
CA ARG A 44 5.34 15.83 3.16
C ARG A 44 4.03 15.25 2.67
N ILE A 45 3.74 15.38 1.39
CA ILE A 45 2.51 14.88 0.77
C ILE A 45 2.82 14.03 -0.45
N GLY A 46 1.88 13.17 -0.80
CA GLY A 46 1.98 12.28 -1.96
C GLY A 46 2.89 11.08 -1.72
N PHE A 47 3.01 10.27 -2.74
CA PHE A 47 3.93 9.14 -2.77
C PHE A 47 4.63 9.07 -4.13
N PRO A 48 5.96 9.22 -4.22
CA PRO A 48 6.90 9.46 -3.12
C PRO A 48 6.62 10.76 -2.37
N ALA A 49 6.87 10.73 -1.06
CA ALA A 49 6.55 11.86 -0.19
C ALA A 49 7.44 13.08 -0.51
N ARG A 50 6.86 14.13 -1.08
CA ARG A 50 7.56 15.39 -1.38
C ARG A 50 7.37 16.40 -0.27
N VAL A 51 8.42 17.13 0.09
CA VAL A 51 8.33 18.26 1.03
C VAL A 51 7.51 19.37 0.36
N VAL A 52 6.55 19.90 1.09
CA VAL A 52 5.71 21.03 0.63
C VAL A 52 6.11 22.28 1.39
N ASP A 53 6.28 23.38 0.65
CA ASP A 53 6.46 24.67 1.27
C ASP A 53 5.12 25.19 1.81
N VAL A 54 5.06 25.29 3.13
CA VAL A 54 3.88 25.76 3.87
C VAL A 54 4.13 27.14 4.52
N ALA A 55 5.06 27.92 3.98
CA ALA A 55 5.36 29.25 4.50
C ALA A 55 4.26 30.27 4.21
N ASP A 56 3.54 30.12 3.11
CA ASP A 56 2.40 30.99 2.76
C ASP A 56 1.11 30.44 3.39
N ASP A 57 0.68 31.04 4.47
CA ASP A 57 -0.50 30.68 5.24
C ASP A 57 -1.83 30.92 4.49
N ASP A 58 -1.84 31.76 3.47
CA ASP A 58 -3.03 32.10 2.67
C ASP A 58 -3.13 31.24 1.40
N ALA A 59 -2.09 30.47 1.07
CA ALA A 59 -2.12 29.57 -0.07
C ALA A 59 -3.24 28.51 0.07
N SER A 60 -3.87 28.16 -1.05
CA SER A 60 -4.86 27.07 -1.08
C SER A 60 -4.17 25.72 -0.93
N CYS A 61 -4.71 24.83 -0.08
CA CYS A 61 -4.20 23.47 0.08
C CYS A 61 -4.22 22.69 -1.25
N VAL A 62 -5.21 22.94 -2.09
CA VAL A 62 -5.31 22.30 -3.43
C VAL A 62 -4.18 22.74 -4.34
N SER A 63 -3.74 24.02 -4.28
CA SER A 63 -2.61 24.51 -5.10
C SER A 63 -1.27 23.85 -4.71
N LEU A 64 -1.16 23.35 -3.49
CA LEU A 64 -0.02 22.57 -3.00
C LEU A 64 -0.11 21.07 -3.35
N GLY A 65 -1.21 20.67 -4.00
CA GLY A 65 -1.46 19.29 -4.40
C GLY A 65 -2.10 18.44 -3.30
N VAL A 66 -2.66 19.04 -2.25
CA VAL A 66 -3.40 18.30 -1.21
C VAL A 66 -4.80 17.97 -1.73
N GLN A 67 -5.13 16.67 -1.76
CA GLN A 67 -6.43 16.17 -2.23
C GLN A 67 -7.13 15.34 -1.15
N SER A 68 -8.45 15.20 -1.28
CA SER A 68 -9.22 14.35 -0.35
C SER A 68 -8.79 12.88 -0.45
N GLY A 69 -8.60 12.24 0.70
CA GLY A 69 -8.09 10.87 0.79
C GLY A 69 -6.57 10.76 0.94
N GLU A 70 -5.84 11.86 0.78
CA GLU A 70 -4.39 11.87 0.81
C GLU A 70 -3.81 11.76 2.21
N THR A 71 -2.57 11.26 2.29
CA THR A 71 -1.83 11.20 3.55
C THR A 71 -0.81 12.31 3.61
N ILE A 72 -0.85 13.11 4.69
CA ILE A 72 0.15 14.13 5.01
C ILE A 72 1.04 13.60 6.12
N ALA A 73 2.32 13.41 5.84
CA ALA A 73 3.31 13.14 6.87
C ALA A 73 3.78 14.47 7.48
N VAL A 74 3.59 14.62 8.79
CA VAL A 74 3.92 15.85 9.52
C VAL A 74 5.04 15.57 10.50
N THR A 75 6.13 16.34 10.37
CA THR A 75 7.26 16.31 11.29
C THR A 75 7.44 17.66 11.94
N ARG A 76 8.09 17.68 13.12
CA ARG A 76 8.45 18.93 13.78
C ARG A 76 9.72 19.48 13.16
N ASP A 77 9.73 20.77 12.81
CA ASP A 77 10.92 21.47 12.31
C ASP A 77 11.77 21.94 13.51
N GLU A 78 12.81 21.17 13.83
CA GLU A 78 13.72 21.45 14.96
C GLU A 78 14.55 22.73 14.76
N THR A 79 14.56 23.32 13.56
CA THR A 79 15.34 24.56 13.29
C THR A 79 14.61 25.82 13.70
N ARG A 80 13.32 25.76 14.04
CA ARG A 80 12.48 26.92 14.37
C ARG A 80 12.01 27.01 15.82
N GLY A 81 12.34 26.02 16.69
CA GLY A 81 11.83 26.01 18.06
C GLY A 81 12.83 25.45 19.05
N ALA A 82 13.81 26.28 19.48
CA ALA A 82 14.60 25.94 20.66
C ALA A 82 13.95 26.48 21.93
N THR A 83 13.11 25.67 22.56
CA THR A 83 12.82 25.79 24.00
C THR A 83 12.58 24.40 24.58
N THR A 84 13.44 24.09 25.54
CA THR A 84 13.56 22.88 26.33
C THR A 84 12.29 22.49 27.07
N VAL A 85 11.98 21.18 27.16
CA VAL A 85 11.68 20.49 28.42
C VAL A 85 11.80 18.96 28.31
N ASP A 86 12.40 18.47 29.33
CA ASP A 86 12.83 17.17 29.80
C ASP A 86 12.15 15.86 29.34
N ALA A 87 13.06 14.91 29.15
CA ALA A 87 12.82 13.48 29.09
C ALA A 87 12.44 12.90 30.47
N ARG A 88 11.46 12.02 30.50
CA ARG A 88 11.35 11.04 31.59
C ARG A 88 10.94 9.67 31.08
N ALA A 89 11.85 8.75 31.24
CA ALA A 89 11.72 7.32 30.98
C ALA A 89 10.76 6.63 31.95
N ALA A 90 10.01 5.64 31.47
CA ALA A 90 9.53 4.57 32.32
C ALA A 90 9.56 3.23 31.57
N LYS A 91 10.40 2.33 32.11
CA LYS A 91 10.41 0.90 31.84
C LYS A 91 9.21 0.24 32.49
N ALA A 92 8.57 -0.72 31.80
CA ALA A 92 8.00 -1.88 32.48
C ALA A 92 7.93 -3.08 31.52
N SER A 93 8.52 -4.16 31.96
CA SER A 93 8.49 -5.50 31.40
C SER A 93 7.23 -6.25 31.85
N GLY A 94 6.67 -7.08 30.96
CA GLY A 94 5.60 -7.99 31.34
C GLY A 94 5.02 -8.72 30.13
N THR A 95 5.45 -9.93 29.93
CA THR A 95 5.07 -10.86 28.87
C THR A 95 3.64 -11.37 29.08
N SER A 96 2.75 -11.12 28.12
CA SER A 96 1.52 -11.88 27.95
C SER A 96 1.19 -11.96 26.47
N THR A 97 0.83 -13.14 25.97
CA THR A 97 0.39 -13.41 24.60
C THR A 97 -0.78 -12.52 24.13
N PHE A 98 -1.52 -11.93 25.04
CA PHE A 98 -2.57 -10.94 24.77
C PHE A 98 -2.01 -9.55 24.41
N ALA A 99 -0.83 -9.18 24.90
CA ALA A 99 -0.19 -7.90 24.58
C ALA A 99 0.36 -7.87 23.14
N ALA A 100 0.76 -9.03 22.60
CA ALA A 100 1.28 -9.14 21.23
C ALA A 100 0.21 -8.89 20.15
N MET A 101 -1.09 -9.03 20.45
CA MET A 101 -2.17 -8.71 19.53
C MET A 101 -2.60 -7.23 19.58
N ALA A 102 -2.29 -6.52 20.65
CA ALA A 102 -2.63 -5.11 20.81
C ALA A 102 -1.66 -4.16 20.08
N GLU A 103 -0.48 -4.65 19.70
CA GLU A 103 0.55 -3.90 18.98
C GLU A 103 0.59 -4.23 17.47
N MET A 104 -0.30 -5.10 16.99
CA MET A 104 -0.37 -5.44 15.56
C MET A 104 -1.03 -4.31 14.78
N ASP A 105 -0.41 -3.93 13.67
CA ASP A 105 -0.99 -3.07 12.65
C ASP A 105 -2.33 -3.66 12.15
N GLU A 106 -3.29 -2.80 11.81
CA GLU A 106 -4.63 -3.24 11.38
C GLU A 106 -4.56 -4.16 10.17
N ASP A 107 -3.63 -3.90 9.25
CA ASP A 107 -3.40 -4.71 8.07
C ASP A 107 -2.79 -6.08 8.41
N GLU A 108 -1.87 -6.16 9.38
CA GLU A 108 -1.27 -7.42 9.82
C GLU A 108 -2.27 -8.29 10.57
N ALA A 109 -3.11 -7.68 11.42
CA ALA A 109 -4.16 -8.40 12.15
C ALA A 109 -5.19 -8.99 11.18
N PHE A 110 -5.56 -8.24 10.14
CA PHE A 110 -6.48 -8.67 9.12
C PHE A 110 -5.87 -9.74 8.20
N ALA A 111 -4.64 -9.54 7.73
CA ALA A 111 -3.91 -10.53 6.93
C ALA A 111 -3.80 -11.88 7.66
N ARG A 112 -3.52 -11.84 8.97
CA ARG A 112 -3.44 -13.05 9.79
C ARG A 112 -4.81 -13.71 9.98
N ALA A 113 -5.86 -12.91 10.17
CA ALA A 113 -7.22 -13.43 10.29
C ALA A 113 -7.68 -14.07 8.97
N LEU A 114 -7.36 -13.45 7.83
CA LEU A 114 -7.68 -13.95 6.51
C LEU A 114 -6.87 -15.22 6.17
N ALA A 115 -5.57 -15.25 6.47
CA ALA A 115 -4.72 -16.41 6.27
C ALA A 115 -5.19 -17.63 7.09
N LEU A 116 -5.65 -17.41 8.32
CA LEU A 116 -6.25 -18.46 9.16
C LEU A 116 -7.63 -18.92 8.65
N SER A 117 -8.36 -18.05 7.94
CA SER A 117 -9.67 -18.35 7.36
C SER A 117 -9.56 -19.12 6.04
N MET A 118 -8.49 -18.95 5.29
CA MET A 118 -8.32 -19.56 3.96
C MET A 118 -7.79 -21.00 4.00
N GLY A 119 -7.70 -21.64 5.16
CA GLY A 119 -7.42 -23.08 5.36
C GLY A 119 -6.20 -23.61 4.58
N ASP A 120 -5.38 -24.38 5.26
CA ASP A 120 -4.21 -25.10 4.70
C ASP A 120 -4.63 -26.15 3.64
N ASP A 121 -5.04 -25.72 2.45
CA ASP A 121 -5.07 -26.55 1.25
C ASP A 121 -3.81 -26.32 0.41
N ALA A 122 -2.68 -26.60 1.04
CA ALA A 122 -1.40 -26.70 0.35
C ALA A 122 -1.32 -28.01 -0.44
N THR A 123 -2.12 -28.11 -1.49
CA THR A 123 -1.82 -29.05 -2.57
C THR A 123 -0.78 -28.44 -3.47
N THR A 124 0.36 -29.11 -3.53
CA THR A 124 1.50 -28.86 -4.43
C THR A 124 1.02 -28.76 -5.87
N SER A 125 0.62 -27.58 -6.30
CA SER A 125 0.28 -27.30 -7.69
C SER A 125 1.50 -26.72 -8.37
N THR A 126 1.97 -27.42 -9.37
CA THR A 126 2.89 -26.90 -10.39
C THR A 126 2.28 -25.60 -10.91
N THR A 127 2.90 -24.46 -10.58
CA THR A 127 2.35 -23.12 -10.86
C THR A 127 2.42 -22.86 -12.37
N THR A 128 1.41 -23.31 -13.10
CA THR A 128 1.14 -22.82 -14.44
C THR A 128 0.42 -21.50 -14.31
N LEU A 129 1.08 -20.40 -14.67
CA LEU A 129 0.45 -19.08 -14.76
C LEU A 129 -0.75 -19.18 -15.70
N SER A 130 -1.95 -19.08 -15.16
CA SER A 130 -3.18 -19.08 -15.96
C SER A 130 -3.59 -17.66 -16.28
N ALA A 131 -4.01 -17.43 -17.52
CA ALA A 131 -4.72 -16.21 -17.90
C ALA A 131 -6.14 -16.28 -17.32
N GLN A 132 -6.55 -15.30 -16.52
CA GLN A 132 -7.91 -15.27 -15.97
C GLN A 132 -8.97 -15.07 -17.06
N LYS A 133 -10.09 -15.76 -16.92
CA LYS A 133 -11.28 -15.57 -17.76
C LYS A 133 -11.78 -14.13 -17.65
N GLY A 134 -11.79 -13.41 -18.77
CA GLY A 134 -12.50 -12.14 -18.92
C GLY A 134 -11.63 -10.89 -19.00
N GLY A 135 -10.32 -11.02 -19.16
CA GLY A 135 -9.45 -9.87 -19.03
C GLY A 135 -8.51 -9.53 -20.15
N ALA A 136 -8.68 -10.07 -21.35
CA ALA A 136 -7.81 -9.67 -22.46
C ALA A 136 -8.45 -8.60 -23.34
N MET A 137 -7.79 -7.45 -23.45
CA MET A 137 -8.21 -6.36 -24.34
C MET A 137 -7.09 -6.12 -25.35
N ARG A 138 -7.46 -6.00 -26.64
CA ARG A 138 -6.50 -5.74 -27.70
C ARG A 138 -5.94 -4.33 -27.57
N LEU A 139 -4.64 -4.22 -27.61
CA LEU A 139 -3.90 -2.98 -27.57
C LEU A 139 -2.95 -2.96 -28.78
N GLU A 140 -3.38 -2.32 -29.87
CA GLU A 140 -2.75 -2.46 -31.19
C GLU A 140 -2.78 -3.93 -31.65
N ASP A 141 -1.62 -4.54 -31.78
CA ASP A 141 -1.47 -5.97 -32.11
C ASP A 141 -1.24 -6.87 -30.88
N MET A 142 -1.36 -6.31 -29.68
CA MET A 142 -1.15 -7.02 -28.41
C MET A 142 -2.39 -6.94 -27.53
N PHE A 143 -2.57 -7.95 -26.70
CA PHE A 143 -3.62 -8.02 -25.70
C PHE A 143 -3.05 -7.72 -24.31
N VAL A 144 -3.81 -7.03 -23.47
CA VAL A 144 -3.52 -6.92 -22.03
C VAL A 144 -3.97 -8.20 -21.36
N VAL A 145 -3.07 -8.86 -20.65
CA VAL A 145 -3.32 -10.12 -19.97
C VAL A 145 -2.99 -9.99 -18.49
N ARG A 146 -3.92 -10.37 -17.62
CA ARG A 146 -3.69 -10.54 -16.18
C ARG A 146 -3.05 -11.89 -15.94
N ARG A 147 -1.82 -11.90 -15.41
CA ARG A 147 -1.12 -13.10 -14.97
C ARG A 147 -1.37 -13.30 -13.50
N VAL A 148 -2.14 -14.33 -13.20
CA VAL A 148 -2.49 -14.68 -11.82
C VAL A 148 -1.25 -15.16 -11.09
N ILE A 149 -0.95 -14.49 -10.00
CA ILE A 149 0.12 -14.84 -9.06
C ILE A 149 -0.47 -15.72 -7.95
N GLU A 150 0.35 -16.58 -7.36
CA GLU A 150 -0.07 -17.40 -6.24
C GLU A 150 -0.62 -16.53 -5.10
N SER A 151 -1.80 -16.92 -4.57
CA SER A 151 -2.45 -16.18 -3.48
C SER A 151 -1.77 -16.53 -2.16
N ASP A 152 -0.64 -15.88 -1.92
CA ASP A 152 0.12 -15.94 -0.69
C ASP A 152 0.36 -14.51 -0.16
N ASN A 153 0.94 -14.39 1.03
CA ASN A 153 1.27 -13.08 1.60
C ASN A 153 2.42 -12.36 0.87
N SER A 154 2.88 -12.90 -0.23
CA SER A 154 4.01 -12.42 -1.03
C SER A 154 3.60 -12.02 -2.45
N CYS A 155 2.31 -11.97 -2.76
CA CYS A 155 1.78 -11.74 -4.10
C CYS A 155 2.34 -10.45 -4.75
N LEU A 156 2.43 -9.33 -4.03
CA LEU A 156 3.03 -8.10 -4.54
C LEU A 156 4.46 -8.31 -5.02
N PHE A 157 5.30 -8.98 -4.21
CA PHE A 157 6.71 -9.21 -4.54
C PHE A 157 6.84 -10.11 -5.77
N ASN A 158 6.03 -11.16 -5.84
CA ASN A 158 6.03 -12.10 -6.95
C ASN A 158 5.43 -11.49 -8.23
N ALA A 159 4.41 -10.61 -8.11
CA ALA A 159 3.85 -9.87 -9.25
C ALA A 159 4.89 -8.91 -9.86
N VAL A 160 5.58 -8.15 -8.99
CA VAL A 160 6.64 -7.24 -9.44
C VAL A 160 7.82 -8.02 -10.04
N ALA A 161 8.26 -9.12 -9.41
CA ALA A 161 9.34 -9.94 -9.95
C ALA A 161 8.98 -10.53 -11.30
N TYR A 162 7.76 -11.02 -11.46
CA TYR A 162 7.30 -11.53 -12.76
C TYR A 162 7.31 -10.42 -13.82
N ALA A 163 6.75 -9.26 -13.50
CA ALA A 163 6.69 -8.14 -14.42
C ALA A 163 8.10 -7.56 -14.75
N ALA A 164 9.03 -7.58 -13.81
CA ALA A 164 10.36 -7.02 -14.01
C ALA A 164 11.36 -7.99 -14.66
N GLU A 165 11.31 -9.28 -14.32
CA GLU A 165 12.34 -10.27 -14.70
C GLU A 165 11.78 -11.65 -15.10
N LYS A 166 10.46 -11.77 -15.23
CA LYS A 166 9.76 -13.05 -15.54
C LYS A 166 10.10 -14.17 -14.53
N SER A 167 10.40 -13.81 -13.29
CA SER A 167 10.71 -14.74 -12.21
C SER A 167 9.56 -14.81 -11.22
N LEU A 168 9.35 -15.96 -10.63
CA LEU A 168 8.42 -16.21 -9.54
C LEU A 168 9.20 -16.63 -8.29
N ARG A 169 8.59 -16.47 -7.11
CA ARG A 169 9.19 -16.88 -5.82
C ARG A 169 10.43 -16.09 -5.41
N GLU A 170 10.46 -14.82 -5.80
CA GLU A 170 11.55 -13.87 -5.46
C GLU A 170 11.29 -13.10 -4.16
N ALA A 171 10.18 -13.34 -3.48
CA ALA A 171 9.75 -12.55 -2.34
C ALA A 171 10.81 -12.42 -1.24
N THR A 172 11.50 -13.51 -0.89
CA THR A 172 12.57 -13.48 0.15
C THR A 172 13.71 -12.54 -0.26
N ARG A 173 14.14 -12.60 -1.52
CA ARG A 173 15.18 -11.72 -2.07
C ARG A 173 14.71 -10.27 -2.07
N LEU A 174 13.48 -10.02 -2.53
CA LEU A 174 12.94 -8.67 -2.63
C LEU A 174 12.67 -8.03 -1.27
N ARG A 175 12.21 -8.79 -0.28
CA ARG A 175 12.11 -8.32 1.11
C ARG A 175 13.47 -7.87 1.66
N LYS A 176 14.53 -8.60 1.33
CA LYS A 176 15.90 -8.18 1.69
C LYS A 176 16.30 -6.88 0.99
N VAL A 177 15.95 -6.69 -0.29
CA VAL A 177 16.18 -5.43 -1.02
C VAL A 177 15.50 -4.26 -0.30
N ILE A 178 14.24 -4.44 0.14
CA ILE A 178 13.51 -3.42 0.90
C ILE A 178 14.26 -3.05 2.19
N VAL A 179 14.64 -4.05 2.97
CA VAL A 179 15.36 -3.85 4.24
C VAL A 179 16.68 -3.10 4.02
N ASP A 180 17.45 -3.52 3.00
CA ASP A 180 18.75 -2.91 2.70
C ASP A 180 18.56 -1.45 2.23
N ALA A 181 17.55 -1.15 1.43
CA ALA A 181 17.23 0.21 0.97
C ALA A 181 16.84 1.14 2.13
N ILE A 182 15.97 0.68 3.03
CA ILE A 182 15.54 1.45 4.20
C ILE A 182 16.74 1.79 5.09
N ARG A 183 17.64 0.84 5.30
CA ARG A 183 18.86 1.05 6.10
C ARG A 183 19.88 1.98 5.43
N ALA A 184 19.94 1.97 4.10
CA ALA A 184 20.86 2.80 3.34
C ALA A 184 20.42 4.26 3.27
N GLU A 185 19.12 4.55 3.31
CA GLU A 185 18.57 5.89 3.15
C GLU A 185 17.69 6.31 4.35
N PRO A 186 18.21 6.39 5.59
CA PRO A 186 17.38 6.64 6.78
C PRO A 186 16.72 8.02 6.80
N ALA A 187 17.24 8.99 6.06
CA ALA A 187 16.65 10.31 5.91
C ALA A 187 15.40 10.30 4.99
N THR A 188 15.34 9.36 4.04
CA THR A 188 14.20 9.17 3.16
C THR A 188 13.14 8.30 3.83
N PHE A 189 13.57 7.22 4.46
CA PHE A 189 12.70 6.20 5.07
C PHE A 189 12.63 6.39 6.60
N ASP A 190 12.15 7.55 7.02
CA ASP A 190 11.90 7.84 8.44
C ASP A 190 10.54 7.24 8.90
N ALA A 191 10.25 7.34 10.19
CA ALA A 191 9.02 6.81 10.76
C ALA A 191 7.75 7.46 10.19
N ALA A 192 7.82 8.73 9.77
CA ALA A 192 6.69 9.41 9.15
C ALA A 192 6.39 8.85 7.74
N PHE A 193 7.43 8.49 6.99
CA PHE A 193 7.30 7.85 5.68
C PHE A 193 6.79 6.40 5.82
N LEU A 194 7.41 5.62 6.72
CA LEU A 194 7.12 4.20 6.89
C LEU A 194 5.85 3.91 7.69
N GLY A 195 5.41 4.87 8.53
CA GLY A 195 4.28 4.71 9.43
C GLY A 195 4.60 4.01 10.75
N LYS A 196 5.85 3.56 10.92
CA LYS A 196 6.42 2.99 12.14
C LYS A 196 7.95 3.20 12.14
N PRO A 197 8.64 3.05 13.29
CA PRO A 197 10.09 3.17 13.33
C PRO A 197 10.78 2.27 12.31
N PRO A 198 11.86 2.75 11.63
CA PRO A 198 12.55 1.97 10.58
C PRO A 198 13.04 0.59 11.04
N SER A 199 13.45 0.44 12.29
CA SER A 199 13.84 -0.85 12.88
C SER A 199 12.67 -1.84 12.93
N GLU A 200 11.51 -1.37 13.37
CA GLU A 200 10.29 -2.18 13.44
C GLU A 200 9.76 -2.53 12.05
N TYR A 201 9.80 -1.55 11.13
CA TYR A 201 9.38 -1.77 9.74
C TYR A 201 10.25 -2.83 9.07
N THR A 202 11.58 -2.74 9.20
CA THR A 202 12.50 -3.71 8.59
C THR A 202 12.35 -5.10 9.20
N GLU A 203 12.08 -5.22 10.49
CA GLU A 203 11.75 -6.50 11.11
C GLU A 203 10.42 -7.06 10.58
N TRP A 204 9.38 -6.22 10.54
CA TRP A 204 8.06 -6.61 10.07
C TRP A 204 8.09 -7.06 8.59
N ILE A 205 8.64 -6.27 7.67
CA ILE A 205 8.65 -6.60 6.23
C ILE A 205 9.52 -7.82 5.91
N SER A 206 10.47 -8.17 6.78
CA SER A 206 11.29 -9.38 6.62
C SER A 206 10.48 -10.67 6.82
N ARG A 207 9.33 -10.60 7.50
CA ARG A 207 8.49 -11.76 7.78
C ARG A 207 7.78 -12.22 6.51
N PRO A 208 7.67 -13.54 6.24
CA PRO A 208 6.99 -14.05 5.05
C PRO A 208 5.51 -13.62 4.96
N ASN A 209 4.88 -13.41 6.10
CA ASN A 209 3.44 -13.10 6.21
C ASN A 209 3.13 -11.60 6.15
N SER A 210 4.12 -10.73 6.06
CA SER A 210 3.88 -9.28 5.94
C SER A 210 3.51 -8.92 4.51
N TRP A 211 2.44 -8.18 4.35
CA TRP A 211 2.02 -7.70 3.03
C TRP A 211 2.87 -6.51 2.59
N GLY A 212 3.19 -6.47 1.32
CA GLY A 212 3.82 -5.30 0.71
C GLY A 212 2.78 -4.31 0.20
N GLY A 213 3.18 -3.04 0.09
CA GLY A 213 2.33 -1.95 -0.37
C GLY A 213 3.11 -0.87 -1.12
N GLN A 214 2.71 0.38 -0.91
CA GLN A 214 3.27 1.54 -1.61
C GLN A 214 4.77 1.73 -1.36
N VAL A 215 5.23 1.48 -0.12
CA VAL A 215 6.66 1.60 0.24
C VAL A 215 7.50 0.63 -0.56
N GLU A 216 7.04 -0.62 -0.64
CA GLU A 216 7.73 -1.68 -1.39
C GLU A 216 7.74 -1.37 -2.89
N LEU A 217 6.61 -0.95 -3.46
CA LEU A 217 6.54 -0.57 -4.88
C LEU A 217 7.49 0.58 -5.21
N TYR A 218 7.59 1.60 -4.34
CA TYR A 218 8.53 2.70 -4.53
C TYR A 218 9.99 2.23 -4.51
N ILE A 219 10.37 1.41 -3.52
CA ILE A 219 11.72 0.89 -3.40
C ILE A 219 12.05 -0.04 -4.57
N LEU A 220 11.12 -0.89 -4.98
CA LEU A 220 11.31 -1.83 -6.08
C LEU A 220 11.39 -1.13 -7.44
N SER A 221 10.67 -0.01 -7.63
CA SER A 221 10.84 0.84 -8.81
C SER A 221 12.30 1.33 -8.94
N LYS A 222 12.87 1.87 -7.85
CA LYS A 222 14.30 2.27 -7.81
C LYS A 222 15.24 1.10 -8.06
N HIS A 223 14.96 -0.05 -7.42
CA HIS A 223 15.80 -1.25 -7.54
C HIS A 223 15.89 -1.78 -8.96
N TYR A 224 14.75 -1.86 -9.65
CA TYR A 224 14.70 -2.37 -11.03
C TYR A 224 14.99 -1.30 -12.10
N GLY A 225 15.03 -0.02 -11.73
CA GLY A 225 15.19 1.09 -12.67
C GLY A 225 14.03 1.18 -13.67
N VAL A 226 12.82 0.97 -13.21
CA VAL A 226 11.59 1.00 -14.03
C VAL A 226 10.49 1.79 -13.32
N GLU A 227 9.56 2.33 -14.08
CA GLU A 227 8.29 2.76 -13.50
C GLU A 227 7.44 1.54 -13.16
N ILE A 228 6.75 1.57 -12.01
CA ILE A 228 5.75 0.58 -11.65
C ILE A 228 4.38 1.25 -11.64
N ALA A 229 3.52 0.88 -12.59
CA ALA A 229 2.14 1.32 -12.62
C ALA A 229 1.27 0.29 -11.89
N ALA A 230 0.74 0.68 -10.73
CA ALA A 230 -0.17 -0.14 -9.93
C ALA A 230 -1.62 0.32 -10.17
N TYR A 231 -2.40 -0.54 -10.79
CA TYR A 231 -3.81 -0.29 -11.10
C TYR A 231 -4.71 -0.92 -10.03
N ASP A 232 -5.54 -0.12 -9.42
CA ASP A 232 -6.56 -0.55 -8.46
C ASP A 232 -7.90 -0.73 -9.19
N ILE A 233 -8.47 -1.94 -9.14
CA ILE A 233 -9.72 -2.25 -9.84
C ILE A 233 -10.90 -1.53 -9.18
N GLN A 234 -10.94 -1.46 -7.85
CA GLN A 234 -12.07 -0.89 -7.12
C GLN A 234 -12.20 0.62 -7.35
N THR A 235 -11.09 1.33 -7.34
CA THR A 235 -11.06 2.80 -7.46
C THR A 235 -10.80 3.27 -8.88
N GLU A 236 -10.47 2.39 -9.80
CA GLU A 236 -10.01 2.66 -11.17
C GLU A 236 -8.77 3.59 -11.24
N ARG A 237 -8.04 3.74 -10.12
CA ARG A 237 -6.82 4.55 -10.05
C ARG A 237 -5.62 3.80 -10.58
N CYS A 238 -4.66 4.58 -11.08
CA CYS A 238 -3.31 4.13 -11.36
C CYS A 238 -2.33 4.97 -10.56
N ASP A 239 -1.59 4.35 -9.66
CA ASP A 239 -0.49 4.98 -8.95
C ASP A 239 0.82 4.56 -9.63
N VAL A 240 1.63 5.55 -10.07
CA VAL A 240 2.89 5.29 -10.77
C VAL A 240 4.06 5.61 -9.84
N TYR A 241 4.89 4.60 -9.59
CA TYR A 241 6.10 4.72 -8.79
C TYR A 241 7.30 4.90 -9.69
N GLY A 242 8.13 5.91 -9.43
CA GLY A 242 9.32 6.23 -10.23
C GLY A 242 9.05 7.09 -11.47
N GLU A 243 7.86 7.69 -11.62
CA GLU A 243 7.49 8.55 -12.75
C GLU A 243 8.43 9.75 -12.93
N ASP A 244 8.93 10.31 -11.80
CA ASP A 244 9.83 11.45 -11.76
C ASP A 244 11.30 11.11 -11.99
N GLN A 245 11.65 9.83 -12.14
CA GLN A 245 13.03 9.36 -12.27
C GLN A 245 13.47 9.14 -13.74
N GLY A 246 12.57 9.33 -14.69
CA GLY A 246 12.87 9.24 -16.13
C GLY A 246 13.24 7.82 -16.58
N HIS A 247 12.67 6.80 -15.97
CA HIS A 247 12.91 5.42 -16.37
C HIS A 247 12.40 5.14 -17.80
N PRO A 248 13.16 4.37 -18.60
CA PRO A 248 12.80 4.10 -19.99
C PRO A 248 11.64 3.12 -20.14
N ASP A 249 11.45 2.27 -19.14
CA ASP A 249 10.47 1.20 -19.16
C ASP A 249 9.49 1.32 -17.99
N ARG A 250 8.29 0.79 -18.22
CA ARG A 250 7.24 0.62 -17.23
C ARG A 250 6.85 -0.85 -17.14
N ILE A 251 6.67 -1.34 -15.92
CA ILE A 251 5.99 -2.59 -15.61
C ILE A 251 4.64 -2.29 -15.00
N MET A 252 3.73 -3.26 -15.03
CA MET A 252 2.37 -3.06 -14.57
C MET A 252 1.96 -4.16 -13.61
N VAL A 253 1.28 -3.76 -12.53
CA VAL A 253 0.60 -4.67 -11.59
C VAL A 253 -0.85 -4.23 -11.41
N ILE A 254 -1.71 -5.16 -11.04
CA ILE A 254 -3.13 -4.90 -10.79
C ILE A 254 -3.48 -5.38 -9.40
N TYR A 255 -4.27 -4.59 -8.68
CA TYR A 255 -4.72 -4.84 -7.32
C TYR A 255 -6.22 -4.96 -7.26
N ASP A 256 -6.73 -6.01 -6.62
CA ASP A 256 -8.17 -6.28 -6.52
C ASP A 256 -8.76 -6.04 -5.13
N GLY A 257 -8.06 -5.30 -4.28
CA GLY A 257 -8.47 -5.02 -2.91
C GLY A 257 -7.77 -5.90 -1.87
N LEU A 258 -7.28 -7.08 -2.27
CA LEU A 258 -6.56 -8.02 -1.40
C LEU A 258 -5.30 -8.57 -2.04
N HIS A 259 -5.27 -8.70 -3.36
CA HIS A 259 -4.28 -9.47 -4.08
C HIS A 259 -3.67 -8.68 -5.23
N TYR A 260 -2.36 -8.87 -5.44
CA TYR A 260 -1.61 -8.31 -6.57
C TYR A 260 -1.34 -9.37 -7.62
N ASP A 261 -1.66 -9.03 -8.88
CA ASP A 261 -1.28 -9.81 -10.06
C ASP A 261 -0.42 -8.97 -11.01
N ALA A 262 0.29 -9.61 -11.93
CA ALA A 262 1.01 -8.90 -12.97
C ALA A 262 0.11 -8.62 -14.18
N LEU A 263 0.22 -7.41 -14.76
CA LEU A 263 -0.34 -7.08 -16.07
C LEU A 263 0.78 -7.11 -17.11
N VAL A 264 0.53 -7.79 -18.22
CA VAL A 264 1.50 -7.95 -19.29
C VAL A 264 0.82 -7.77 -20.66
N LEU A 265 1.60 -7.54 -21.70
CA LEU A 265 1.12 -7.61 -23.07
C LEU A 265 1.47 -8.99 -23.66
N ASN A 266 0.56 -9.56 -24.44
CA ASN A 266 0.77 -10.85 -25.10
C ASN A 266 0.13 -10.84 -26.50
N PRO A 267 0.71 -11.47 -27.53
CA PRO A 267 0.12 -11.53 -28.87
C PRO A 267 -1.19 -12.35 -28.93
N SER A 268 -1.49 -13.13 -27.88
CA SER A 268 -2.71 -13.93 -27.79
C SER A 268 -3.50 -13.63 -26.53
N SER A 269 -4.83 -13.61 -26.65
CA SER A 269 -5.73 -13.45 -25.50
C SER A 269 -6.19 -14.78 -24.89
N ILE A 270 -6.20 -15.84 -25.67
CA ILE A 270 -6.73 -17.17 -25.28
C ILE A 270 -5.55 -18.12 -25.14
N GLY A 271 -5.43 -18.74 -23.98
CA GLY A 271 -4.32 -19.66 -23.69
C GLY A 271 -2.95 -19.02 -23.88
N ALA A 272 -2.84 -17.73 -23.58
CA ALA A 272 -1.65 -16.92 -23.81
C ALA A 272 -0.40 -17.57 -23.23
N ASP A 273 0.52 -17.98 -24.10
CA ASP A 273 1.82 -18.53 -23.69
C ASP A 273 2.62 -17.47 -22.94
N ALA A 274 2.96 -17.77 -21.68
CA ALA A 274 3.71 -16.86 -20.82
C ALA A 274 5.13 -16.56 -21.34
N SER A 275 5.70 -17.43 -22.18
CA SER A 275 7.01 -17.16 -22.78
C SER A 275 6.98 -15.95 -23.73
N LEU A 276 5.81 -15.66 -24.31
CA LEU A 276 5.57 -14.54 -25.23
C LEU A 276 5.18 -13.24 -24.53
N ASP A 277 5.11 -13.21 -23.21
CA ASP A 277 4.77 -12.01 -22.47
C ASP A 277 5.78 -10.89 -22.69
N VAL A 278 5.29 -9.73 -23.03
CA VAL A 278 6.02 -8.47 -22.99
C VAL A 278 5.69 -7.80 -21.68
N THR A 279 6.62 -7.83 -20.76
CA THR A 279 6.41 -7.37 -19.38
C THR A 279 6.90 -5.95 -19.15
N ARG A 280 7.87 -5.47 -19.95
CA ARG A 280 8.39 -4.11 -19.92
C ARG A 280 7.94 -3.37 -21.17
N VAL A 281 7.35 -2.20 -20.99
CA VAL A 281 6.83 -1.38 -22.07
C VAL A 281 7.24 0.07 -21.87
N PRO A 282 7.42 0.87 -22.96
CA PRO A 282 7.61 2.31 -22.82
C PRO A 282 6.41 2.95 -22.11
N PRO A 283 6.61 3.89 -21.18
CA PRO A 283 5.50 4.54 -20.43
C PRO A 283 4.40 5.11 -21.34
N ALA A 284 4.77 5.74 -22.44
CA ALA A 284 3.84 6.38 -23.38
C ALA A 284 2.96 5.39 -24.16
N ALA A 285 3.39 4.13 -24.37
CA ALA A 285 2.67 3.17 -25.21
C ALA A 285 1.41 2.59 -24.53
N VAL A 286 1.31 2.65 -23.20
CA VAL A 286 0.32 1.88 -22.43
C VAL A 286 -0.74 2.75 -21.79
N LEU A 287 -0.48 4.02 -21.52
CA LEU A 287 -1.34 4.90 -20.71
C LEU A 287 -2.73 5.15 -21.30
N GLU A 288 -2.89 5.12 -22.63
CA GLU A 288 -4.17 5.49 -23.26
C GLU A 288 -5.23 4.39 -23.22
N LYS A 289 -4.82 3.12 -23.12
CA LYS A 289 -5.74 1.97 -23.34
C LYS A 289 -5.94 1.08 -22.11
N ILE A 290 -5.03 1.09 -21.15
CA ILE A 290 -5.16 0.30 -19.90
C ILE A 290 -6.36 0.71 -19.05
N PRO A 291 -6.70 2.01 -18.89
CA PRO A 291 -7.88 2.40 -18.11
C PRO A 291 -9.18 1.73 -18.57
N ALA A 292 -9.36 1.49 -19.86
CA ALA A 292 -10.53 0.78 -20.37
C ALA A 292 -10.56 -0.71 -19.94
N PHE A 293 -9.39 -1.35 -19.87
CA PHE A 293 -9.26 -2.71 -19.33
C PHE A 293 -9.61 -2.74 -17.84
N ILE A 294 -9.08 -1.80 -17.05
CA ILE A 294 -9.36 -1.71 -15.60
C ILE A 294 -10.86 -1.48 -15.35
N ARG A 295 -11.48 -0.56 -16.11
CA ARG A 295 -12.93 -0.33 -16.03
C ARG A 295 -13.73 -1.60 -16.34
N ALA A 296 -13.35 -2.38 -17.34
CA ALA A 296 -14.00 -3.65 -17.65
C ALA A 296 -13.87 -4.66 -16.48
N GLN A 297 -12.74 -4.67 -15.77
CA GLN A 297 -12.58 -5.48 -14.55
C GLN A 297 -13.46 -4.96 -13.41
N HIS A 298 -13.55 -3.63 -13.24
CA HIS A 298 -14.43 -3.00 -12.26
C HIS A 298 -15.89 -3.33 -12.52
N ASP A 299 -16.38 -3.17 -13.76
CA ASP A 299 -17.75 -3.48 -14.16
C ASP A 299 -18.10 -4.98 -13.96
N ALA A 300 -17.11 -5.84 -14.16
CA ALA A 300 -17.21 -7.28 -13.89
C ALA A 300 -17.14 -7.63 -12.38
N LYS A 301 -16.95 -6.63 -11.50
CA LYS A 301 -16.74 -6.79 -10.05
C LYS A 301 -15.61 -7.76 -9.71
N SER A 302 -14.52 -7.70 -10.47
CA SER A 302 -13.32 -8.54 -10.27
C SER A 302 -12.43 -7.99 -9.15
N PHE A 303 -13.02 -7.55 -8.03
CA PHE A 303 -12.34 -7.01 -6.86
C PHE A 303 -13.10 -7.35 -5.58
N THR A 304 -12.41 -7.31 -4.45
CA THR A 304 -13.00 -7.48 -3.12
C THR A 304 -13.20 -6.10 -2.47
N ASP A 305 -14.45 -5.75 -2.18
CA ASP A 305 -14.77 -4.54 -1.44
C ASP A 305 -14.54 -4.76 0.06
N THR A 306 -13.29 -4.59 0.48
CA THR A 306 -12.85 -4.80 1.86
C THR A 306 -13.52 -3.89 2.88
N ALA A 307 -14.14 -2.80 2.44
CA ALA A 307 -14.88 -1.88 3.31
C ALA A 307 -16.30 -2.38 3.62
N ASN A 308 -16.94 -3.09 2.68
CA ASN A 308 -18.35 -3.44 2.75
C ASN A 308 -18.65 -4.96 2.71
N PHE A 309 -17.63 -5.81 2.55
CA PHE A 309 -17.88 -7.26 2.51
C PHE A 309 -18.40 -7.78 3.87
N THR A 310 -19.24 -8.79 3.82
CA THR A 310 -19.88 -9.35 5.01
C THR A 310 -19.09 -10.55 5.52
N LEU A 311 -18.74 -10.50 6.80
CA LEU A 311 -18.03 -11.56 7.49
C LEU A 311 -18.84 -12.10 8.67
N ARG A 312 -18.60 -13.33 9.01
CA ARG A 312 -19.08 -13.93 10.26
C ARG A 312 -17.91 -14.49 11.06
N CYS A 313 -17.80 -14.10 12.32
CA CYS A 313 -16.85 -14.77 13.21
C CYS A 313 -17.27 -16.23 13.40
N LEU A 314 -16.40 -17.17 12.99
CA LEU A 314 -16.70 -18.61 13.07
C LEU A 314 -16.63 -19.14 14.51
N VAL A 315 -16.08 -18.37 15.45
CA VAL A 315 -16.04 -18.72 16.88
C VAL A 315 -17.34 -18.36 17.60
N CYS A 316 -17.81 -17.10 17.46
CA CYS A 316 -19.00 -16.61 18.18
C CYS A 316 -20.20 -16.31 17.27
N GLN A 317 -20.12 -16.55 15.98
CA GLN A 317 -21.17 -16.38 14.98
C GLN A 317 -21.66 -14.92 14.80
N ARG A 318 -20.92 -13.93 15.30
CA ARG A 318 -21.25 -12.50 15.13
C ARG A 318 -21.05 -12.10 13.67
N GLY A 319 -22.06 -11.46 13.07
CA GLY A 319 -21.93 -10.81 11.76
C GLY A 319 -21.15 -9.52 11.88
N LEU A 320 -20.30 -9.25 10.91
CA LEU A 320 -19.39 -8.10 10.85
C LEU A 320 -19.39 -7.56 9.42
N VAL A 321 -19.16 -6.25 9.26
CA VAL A 321 -19.09 -5.60 7.94
C VAL A 321 -17.73 -4.92 7.78
N GLY A 322 -17.03 -5.33 6.74
CA GLY A 322 -15.73 -4.78 6.39
C GLY A 322 -14.59 -5.19 7.31
N GLN A 323 -13.40 -4.84 6.87
CA GLN A 323 -12.15 -5.13 7.58
C GLN A 323 -12.11 -4.50 8.97
N SER A 324 -12.55 -3.25 9.11
CA SER A 324 -12.46 -2.51 10.37
C SER A 324 -13.25 -3.16 11.51
N GLU A 325 -14.45 -3.70 11.24
CA GLU A 325 -15.23 -4.40 12.25
C GLU A 325 -14.62 -5.76 12.61
N ALA A 326 -14.04 -6.46 11.63
CA ALA A 326 -13.35 -7.73 11.87
C ALA A 326 -12.12 -7.53 12.76
N VAL A 327 -11.29 -6.54 12.47
CA VAL A 327 -10.11 -6.19 13.27
C VAL A 327 -10.50 -5.75 14.68
N LYS A 328 -11.52 -4.90 14.81
CA LYS A 328 -12.05 -4.48 16.12
C LYS A 328 -12.53 -5.67 16.94
N HIS A 329 -13.30 -6.57 16.31
CA HIS A 329 -13.79 -7.77 16.96
C HIS A 329 -12.65 -8.69 17.41
N ALA A 330 -11.63 -8.88 16.55
CA ALA A 330 -10.45 -9.68 16.90
C ALA A 330 -9.68 -9.09 18.08
N LYS A 331 -9.49 -7.76 18.11
CA LYS A 331 -8.85 -7.05 19.23
C LYS A 331 -9.63 -7.17 20.54
N GLU A 332 -10.97 -7.07 20.49
CA GLU A 332 -11.83 -7.12 21.66
C GLU A 332 -12.02 -8.53 22.24
N THR A 333 -12.03 -9.56 21.41
CA THR A 333 -12.43 -10.92 21.80
C THR A 333 -11.32 -11.97 21.67
N GLY A 334 -10.26 -11.68 20.93
CA GLY A 334 -9.24 -12.65 20.54
C GLY A 334 -9.70 -13.63 19.42
N HIS A 335 -10.90 -13.45 18.88
CA HIS A 335 -11.41 -14.31 17.80
C HIS A 335 -10.89 -13.81 16.45
N ALA A 336 -10.03 -14.59 15.81
CA ALA A 336 -9.40 -14.26 14.53
C ALA A 336 -9.85 -15.16 13.37
N ASN A 337 -10.87 -16.00 13.56
CA ASN A 337 -11.37 -16.88 12.52
C ASN A 337 -12.70 -16.34 11.98
N PHE A 338 -12.66 -15.87 10.72
CA PHE A 338 -13.80 -15.27 10.03
C PHE A 338 -14.13 -16.03 8.75
N GLY A 339 -15.39 -16.09 8.39
CA GLY A 339 -15.87 -16.62 7.12
C GLY A 339 -16.78 -15.59 6.44
N GLU A 340 -16.73 -15.54 5.13
CA GLU A 340 -17.64 -14.75 4.29
C GLU A 340 -19.01 -15.44 4.22
N TYR A 341 -20.12 -14.68 4.17
CA TYR A 341 -21.48 -15.24 4.07
C TYR A 341 -22.42 -14.39 3.23
#